data_4bce37f76871ff5b4ea5d1480aefe342
#
_entry.id   4bce37f76871ff5b4ea5d1480aefe342
#
_cell.length_a   1.000
_cell.length_b   1.000
_cell.length_c   1.000
_cell.angle_alpha   90.00
_cell.angle_beta   90.00
_cell.angle_gamma   90.00
#
_symmetry.space_group_name_H-M   'P 1'
#
loop_
_entity.id
_entity.type
_entity.pdbx_description
1 polymer ?
#
loop_
_entity_poly.entity_id
_entity_poly.type
_entity_poly.pdbx_seq_one_letter_code
_entity_poly.pdbx_strand_id
1 'polypeptide(L)'
;LISQAQLPNTGAVTGVLEALAFFRDPSFAQRRFETHGDLFETSLLGQRIVFIQGDEAIADLLAQGDCLEGWWPKSVRLLLGSRSLANRNGAGHKARRRVVGQLFSSAALRRYAPEIKALVQELVAELLDSQSALPLAPRMRRFAFSVIANVVLGLDNQDKDELFADFEIWTKALFSISISIPASPFAKAMQARSRLLTRLKLVLVNHTSLRGGLDLIRGGVDEAGIQLNDDDLAEQLLLLLFAGYETTASSLSCLFRALLTNPTVHDWLLSELDHPSSEAPADLSYPRLDATVLEV
;
A
#
# COMPACT_ATOMS: atom_id res chain seq x y z
N LEU A 1 18.44 18.30 33.88
CA LEU A 1 18.00 19.21 32.84
C LEU A 1 18.77 18.84 31.57
N ILE A 2 18.21 17.96 30.74
CA ILE A 2 18.75 17.64 29.43
C ILE A 2 18.48 18.91 28.58
N SER A 3 19.53 19.60 28.19
CA SER A 3 19.45 20.67 27.21
C SER A 3 18.76 20.11 25.97
N GLN A 4 17.60 20.66 25.61
CA GLN A 4 17.00 20.36 24.32
C GLN A 4 17.97 20.90 23.26
N ALA A 5 18.74 20.00 22.65
CA ALA A 5 19.53 20.35 21.48
C ALA A 5 18.57 20.89 20.41
N GLN A 6 18.72 22.14 20.02
CA GLN A 6 17.95 22.68 18.91
C GLN A 6 18.40 21.97 17.63
N LEU A 7 17.47 21.29 17.00
CA LEU A 7 17.71 20.68 15.68
C LEU A 7 18.00 21.78 14.66
N PRO A 8 18.91 21.54 13.70
CA PRO A 8 19.03 22.41 12.53
C PRO A 8 17.66 22.61 11.89
N ASN A 9 17.30 23.88 11.60
CA ASN A 9 15.97 24.24 11.14
C ASN A 9 16.06 25.03 9.85
N THR A 10 15.16 24.75 8.89
CA THR A 10 15.11 25.46 7.60
C THR A 10 14.63 26.91 7.70
N GLY A 11 14.17 27.36 8.88
CA GLY A 11 13.64 28.71 9.10
C GLY A 11 12.23 28.93 8.54
N ALA A 12 11.57 27.90 8.05
CA ALA A 12 10.25 28.00 7.43
C ALA A 12 9.14 28.18 8.47
N VAL A 13 8.67 29.41 8.67
CA VAL A 13 7.64 29.72 9.69
C VAL A 13 6.27 29.15 9.33
N THR A 14 5.80 29.36 8.09
CA THR A 14 4.49 28.87 7.63
C THR A 14 4.58 27.54 6.88
N GLY A 15 5.75 27.23 6.37
CA GLY A 15 6.02 26.02 5.59
C GLY A 15 5.29 25.91 4.26
N VAL A 16 4.68 26.97 3.74
CA VAL A 16 3.96 26.90 2.44
C VAL A 16 4.96 26.73 1.28
N LEU A 17 6.04 27.50 1.27
CA LEU A 17 7.08 27.38 0.24
C LEU A 17 7.84 26.05 0.36
N GLU A 18 8.09 25.58 1.59
CA GLU A 18 8.68 24.28 1.86
C GLU A 18 7.77 23.16 1.36
N ALA A 19 6.46 23.23 1.60
CA ALA A 19 5.50 22.26 1.10
C ALA A 19 5.43 22.25 -0.43
N LEU A 20 5.45 23.42 -1.07
CA LEU A 20 5.52 23.51 -2.53
C LEU A 20 6.79 22.89 -3.09
N ALA A 21 7.94 23.15 -2.45
CA ALA A 21 9.21 22.53 -2.81
C ALA A 21 9.16 21.01 -2.61
N PHE A 22 8.65 20.54 -1.48
CA PHE A 22 8.51 19.11 -1.18
C PHE A 22 7.69 18.36 -2.24
N PHE A 23 6.57 18.93 -2.70
CA PHE A 23 5.71 18.29 -3.70
C PHE A 23 6.20 18.38 -5.14
N ARG A 24 7.12 19.35 -5.45
CA ARG A 24 7.57 19.61 -6.83
C ARG A 24 8.99 19.15 -7.12
N ASP A 25 9.79 18.99 -6.09
CA ASP A 25 11.20 18.72 -6.22
C ASP A 25 11.57 17.34 -5.67
N PRO A 26 11.85 16.36 -6.55
CA PRO A 26 12.26 15.02 -6.14
C PRO A 26 13.53 15.00 -5.26
N SER A 27 14.39 16.02 -5.39
CA SER A 27 15.64 16.14 -4.61
C SER A 27 15.48 17.00 -3.35
N PHE A 28 14.24 17.29 -2.94
CA PHE A 28 13.96 18.16 -1.80
C PHE A 28 14.69 17.73 -0.53
N ALA A 29 14.55 16.48 -0.12
CA ALA A 29 15.16 15.97 1.10
C ALA A 29 16.68 15.95 0.98
N GLN A 30 17.22 15.44 -0.14
CA GLN A 30 18.66 15.38 -0.37
C GLN A 30 19.33 16.73 -0.22
N ARG A 31 18.84 17.79 -0.88
CA ARG A 31 19.45 19.13 -0.78
C ARG A 31 19.39 19.71 0.62
N ARG A 32 18.39 19.36 1.41
CA ARG A 32 18.31 19.81 2.79
C ARG A 32 19.24 19.04 3.70
N PHE A 33 19.40 17.75 3.49
CA PHE A 33 20.42 16.96 4.18
C PHE A 33 21.84 17.48 3.89
N GLU A 34 22.13 17.83 2.64
CA GLU A 34 23.42 18.46 2.27
C GLU A 34 23.67 19.80 3.00
N THR A 35 22.60 20.56 3.30
CA THR A 35 22.70 21.86 3.95
C THR A 35 22.65 21.78 5.47
N HIS A 36 21.83 20.91 6.02
CA HIS A 36 21.49 20.89 7.46
C HIS A 36 22.02 19.65 8.21
N GLY A 37 22.57 18.66 7.50
CA GLY A 37 23.05 17.41 8.07
C GLY A 37 21.94 16.33 8.13
N ASP A 38 22.27 15.18 8.73
CA ASP A 38 21.44 13.97 8.71
C ASP A 38 20.15 14.06 9.51
N LEU A 39 19.96 15.13 10.24
CA LEU A 39 18.77 15.37 11.06
C LEU A 39 18.42 16.87 11.00
N PHE A 40 17.27 17.19 10.44
CA PHE A 40 16.81 18.60 10.40
C PHE A 40 15.30 18.71 10.58
N GLU A 41 14.89 19.87 11.07
CA GLU A 41 13.50 20.25 11.27
C GLU A 41 13.05 21.24 10.19
N THR A 42 11.82 21.07 9.72
CA THR A 42 11.15 22.04 8.86
C THR A 42 9.67 22.13 9.19
N SER A 43 8.97 23.08 8.57
CA SER A 43 7.51 23.18 8.64
C SER A 43 6.90 22.91 7.26
N LEU A 44 5.96 21.97 7.18
CA LEU A 44 5.16 21.72 5.98
C LEU A 44 3.69 22.02 6.28
N LEU A 45 3.14 23.06 5.64
CA LEU A 45 1.75 23.51 5.84
C LEU A 45 1.40 23.72 7.33
N GLY A 46 2.29 24.33 8.09
CA GLY A 46 2.12 24.62 9.51
C GLY A 46 2.35 23.41 10.43
N GLN A 47 2.78 22.29 9.90
CA GLN A 47 3.14 21.11 10.70
C GLN A 47 4.65 21.01 10.83
N ARG A 48 5.11 20.82 12.06
CA ARG A 48 6.51 20.56 12.37
C ARG A 48 6.88 19.13 11.91
N ILE A 49 7.86 19.03 11.01
CA ILE A 49 8.35 17.77 10.46
C ILE A 49 9.86 17.70 10.70
N VAL A 50 10.33 16.55 11.16
CA VAL A 50 11.75 16.23 11.29
C VAL A 50 12.10 15.20 10.24
N PHE A 51 13.11 15.50 9.42
CA PHE A 51 13.70 14.56 8.47
C PHE A 51 14.92 13.93 9.09
N ILE A 52 15.08 12.63 8.87
CA ILE A 52 16.20 11.82 9.36
C ILE A 52 16.72 10.94 8.24
N GLN A 53 18.03 10.81 8.13
CA GLN A 53 18.71 9.84 7.25
C GLN A 53 19.86 9.15 7.98
N GLY A 54 20.36 8.07 7.38
CA GLY A 54 21.46 7.27 7.90
C GLY A 54 21.01 6.08 8.74
N ASP A 55 21.65 4.94 8.53
CA ASP A 55 21.24 3.66 9.11
C ASP A 55 21.28 3.67 10.64
N GLU A 56 22.32 4.27 11.23
CA GLU A 56 22.50 4.36 12.68
C GLU A 56 21.38 5.20 13.32
N ALA A 57 21.13 6.39 12.78
CA ALA A 57 20.11 7.29 13.31
C ALA A 57 18.69 6.72 13.17
N ILE A 58 18.41 6.03 12.07
CA ILE A 58 17.14 5.33 11.84
C ILE A 58 17.00 4.14 12.81
N ALA A 59 18.07 3.36 13.01
CA ALA A 59 18.07 2.24 13.95
C ALA A 59 17.83 2.72 15.39
N ASP A 60 18.49 3.80 15.81
CA ASP A 60 18.29 4.42 17.12
C ASP A 60 16.86 4.90 17.33
N LEU A 61 16.26 5.54 16.31
CA LEU A 61 14.86 5.95 16.34
C LEU A 61 13.93 4.74 16.49
N LEU A 62 14.13 3.70 15.70
CA LEU A 62 13.28 2.50 15.73
C LEU A 62 13.43 1.71 17.04
N ALA A 63 14.60 1.77 17.70
CA ALA A 63 14.81 1.19 19.03
C ALA A 63 13.91 1.84 20.10
N GLN A 64 13.40 3.05 19.88
CA GLN A 64 12.45 3.77 20.75
C GLN A 64 10.99 3.38 20.48
N GLY A 65 10.73 2.17 20.00
CA GLY A 65 9.43 1.73 19.49
C GLY A 65 8.21 2.05 20.37
N ASP A 66 8.36 1.99 21.70
CA ASP A 66 7.28 2.32 22.64
C ASP A 66 6.98 3.82 22.73
N CYS A 67 7.87 4.68 22.25
CA CYS A 67 7.73 6.13 22.19
C CYS A 67 7.25 6.61 20.81
N LEU A 68 7.11 5.71 19.83
CA LEU A 68 6.72 6.03 18.47
C LEU A 68 5.25 5.71 18.22
N GLU A 69 4.55 6.64 17.60
CA GLU A 69 3.19 6.45 17.13
C GLU A 69 3.10 6.65 15.62
N GLY A 70 2.34 5.78 14.95
CA GLY A 70 2.01 5.96 13.54
C GLY A 70 1.21 7.24 13.33
N TRP A 71 1.59 8.02 12.32
CA TRP A 71 0.91 9.27 11.98
C TRP A 71 0.59 9.34 10.49
N TRP A 72 -0.59 9.89 10.19
CA TRP A 72 -1.04 10.17 8.84
C TRP A 72 -1.58 11.59 8.71
N PRO A 73 -1.45 12.24 7.55
CA PRO A 73 -2.13 13.50 7.25
C PRO A 73 -3.63 13.41 7.50
N LYS A 74 -4.26 14.53 7.83
CA LYS A 74 -5.70 14.57 8.17
C LYS A 74 -6.58 13.99 7.07
N SER A 75 -6.28 14.24 5.80
CA SER A 75 -7.00 13.68 4.66
C SER A 75 -6.93 12.15 4.64
N VAL A 76 -5.75 11.59 4.81
CA VAL A 76 -5.55 10.13 4.86
C VAL A 76 -6.32 9.52 6.03
N ARG A 77 -6.21 10.11 7.23
CA ARG A 77 -6.95 9.63 8.41
C ARG A 77 -8.45 9.59 8.22
N LEU A 78 -9.02 10.66 7.62
CA LEU A 78 -10.46 10.75 7.36
C LEU A 78 -10.90 9.76 6.28
N LEU A 79 -10.10 9.60 5.23
CA LEU A 79 -10.42 8.72 4.11
C LEU A 79 -10.20 7.23 4.43
N LEU A 80 -9.24 6.87 5.27
CA LEU A 80 -9.09 5.50 5.77
C LEU A 80 -10.12 5.14 6.83
N GLY A 81 -10.49 6.10 7.68
CA GLY A 81 -11.48 5.93 8.73
C GLY A 81 -10.89 5.56 10.10
N SER A 82 -11.65 5.85 11.15
CA SER A 82 -11.19 5.70 12.54
C SER A 82 -11.01 4.25 12.99
N ARG A 83 -11.66 3.31 12.32
CA ARG A 83 -11.58 1.87 12.62
C ARG A 83 -10.43 1.18 11.91
N SER A 84 -9.89 1.80 10.86
CA SER A 84 -8.78 1.27 10.07
C SER A 84 -7.55 1.01 10.94
N LEU A 85 -6.89 -0.13 10.70
CA LEU A 85 -5.61 -0.51 11.30
C LEU A 85 -4.57 0.61 11.20
N ALA A 86 -4.52 1.32 10.06
CA ALA A 86 -3.55 2.39 9.82
C ALA A 86 -3.74 3.61 10.74
N ASN A 87 -4.92 3.80 11.31
CA ASN A 87 -5.24 4.90 12.23
C ASN A 87 -5.22 4.50 13.71
N ARG A 88 -4.69 3.32 14.02
CA ARG A 88 -4.63 2.81 15.39
C ARG A 88 -3.19 2.58 15.81
N ASN A 89 -2.95 2.75 17.11
CA ASN A 89 -1.68 2.50 17.77
C ASN A 89 -1.87 1.47 18.91
N GLY A 90 -0.78 0.98 19.47
CA GLY A 90 -0.77 0.11 20.64
C GLY A 90 -1.59 -1.19 20.49
N ALA A 91 -2.38 -1.51 21.50
CA ALA A 91 -3.16 -2.75 21.56
C ALA A 91 -4.20 -2.85 20.44
N GLY A 92 -4.88 -1.74 20.11
CA GLY A 92 -5.86 -1.69 19.03
C GLY A 92 -5.27 -1.97 17.66
N HIS A 93 -4.07 -1.47 17.39
CA HIS A 93 -3.32 -1.81 16.19
C HIS A 93 -2.95 -3.30 16.17
N LYS A 94 -2.36 -3.82 17.26
CA LYS A 94 -1.92 -5.22 17.36
C LYS A 94 -3.10 -6.20 17.16
N ALA A 95 -4.27 -5.91 17.73
CA ALA A 95 -5.46 -6.74 17.57
C ALA A 95 -5.91 -6.81 16.11
N ARG A 96 -6.08 -5.66 15.44
CA ARG A 96 -6.52 -5.63 14.04
C ARG A 96 -5.49 -6.19 13.08
N ARG A 97 -4.18 -5.95 13.34
CA ARG A 97 -3.10 -6.57 12.57
C ARG A 97 -3.13 -8.10 12.64
N ARG A 98 -3.45 -8.66 13.80
CA ARG A 98 -3.62 -10.12 13.96
C ARG A 98 -4.77 -10.65 13.10
N VAL A 99 -5.91 -9.96 13.07
CA VAL A 99 -7.06 -10.34 12.24
C VAL A 99 -6.69 -10.27 10.76
N VAL A 100 -6.22 -9.13 10.30
CA VAL A 100 -5.82 -8.93 8.89
C VAL A 100 -4.70 -9.87 8.48
N GLY A 101 -3.78 -10.18 9.39
CA GLY A 101 -2.65 -11.09 9.15
C GLY A 101 -3.07 -12.52 8.76
N GLN A 102 -4.29 -12.96 9.10
CA GLN A 102 -4.80 -14.27 8.68
C GLN A 102 -4.90 -14.38 7.16
N LEU A 103 -5.17 -13.28 6.48
CA LEU A 103 -5.24 -13.22 5.00
C LEU A 103 -3.88 -13.47 4.32
N PHE A 104 -2.79 -13.38 5.06
CA PHE A 104 -1.42 -13.54 4.57
C PHE A 104 -0.72 -14.78 5.15
N SER A 105 -1.49 -15.67 5.79
CA SER A 105 -0.95 -16.95 6.27
C SER A 105 -0.51 -17.82 5.08
N SER A 106 0.49 -18.71 5.30
CA SER A 106 0.96 -19.62 4.24
C SER A 106 -0.17 -20.49 3.66
N ALA A 107 -1.17 -20.85 4.47
CA ALA A 107 -2.35 -21.58 4.00
C ALA A 107 -3.23 -20.70 3.09
N ALA A 108 -3.45 -19.43 3.45
CA ALA A 108 -4.20 -18.48 2.64
C ALA A 108 -3.48 -18.23 1.30
N LEU A 109 -2.18 -17.98 1.33
CA LEU A 109 -1.38 -17.74 0.12
C LEU A 109 -1.43 -18.93 -0.85
N ARG A 110 -1.30 -20.16 -0.35
CA ARG A 110 -1.47 -21.37 -1.20
C ARG A 110 -2.85 -21.46 -1.81
N ARG A 111 -3.92 -21.08 -1.07
CA ARG A 111 -5.31 -21.05 -1.57
C ARG A 111 -5.47 -20.02 -2.70
N TYR A 112 -4.76 -18.91 -2.65
CA TYR A 112 -4.83 -17.80 -3.62
C TYR A 112 -4.03 -18.07 -4.91
N ALA A 113 -3.00 -18.89 -4.85
CA ALA A 113 -2.07 -19.08 -5.94
C ALA A 113 -2.71 -19.44 -7.30
N PRO A 114 -3.71 -20.35 -7.41
CA PRO A 114 -4.35 -20.66 -8.68
C PRO A 114 -5.06 -19.45 -9.31
N GLU A 115 -5.72 -18.63 -8.50
CA GLU A 115 -6.47 -17.47 -8.96
C GLU A 115 -5.52 -16.33 -9.37
N ILE A 116 -4.45 -16.11 -8.60
CA ILE A 116 -3.39 -15.17 -9.00
C ILE A 116 -2.77 -15.61 -10.33
N LYS A 117 -2.50 -16.91 -10.52
CA LYS A 117 -1.99 -17.45 -11.79
C LYS A 117 -2.93 -17.15 -12.96
N ALA A 118 -4.23 -17.30 -12.78
CA ALA A 118 -5.21 -16.98 -13.81
C ALA A 118 -5.17 -15.49 -14.19
N LEU A 119 -5.13 -14.58 -13.18
CA LEU A 119 -5.01 -13.14 -13.41
C LEU A 119 -3.70 -12.75 -14.13
N VAL A 120 -2.59 -13.44 -13.82
CA VAL A 120 -1.32 -13.24 -14.53
C VAL A 120 -1.45 -13.67 -15.99
N GLN A 121 -2.10 -14.81 -16.26
CA GLN A 121 -2.32 -15.29 -17.63
C GLN A 121 -3.18 -14.32 -18.45
N GLU A 122 -4.24 -13.75 -17.84
CA GLU A 122 -5.06 -12.70 -18.47
C GLU A 122 -4.23 -11.45 -18.80
N LEU A 123 -3.40 -10.99 -17.86
CA LEU A 123 -2.51 -9.85 -18.07
C LEU A 123 -1.50 -10.11 -19.19
N VAL A 124 -0.87 -11.28 -19.21
CA VAL A 124 0.09 -11.65 -20.25
C VAL A 124 -0.59 -11.71 -21.62
N ALA A 125 -1.79 -12.29 -21.70
CA ALA A 125 -2.56 -12.34 -22.94
C ALA A 125 -2.89 -10.92 -23.45
N GLU A 126 -3.34 -10.00 -22.57
CA GLU A 126 -3.58 -8.59 -22.93
C GLU A 126 -2.31 -7.90 -23.45
N LEU A 127 -1.16 -8.14 -22.81
CA LEU A 127 0.11 -7.54 -23.23
C LEU A 127 0.58 -8.08 -24.59
N LEU A 128 0.40 -9.36 -24.85
CA LEU A 128 0.81 -10.02 -26.12
C LEU A 128 -0.11 -9.66 -27.30
N ASP A 129 -1.40 -9.47 -27.04
CA ASP A 129 -2.37 -9.11 -28.09
C ASP A 129 -2.26 -7.63 -28.53
N SER A 130 -1.53 -6.83 -27.78
CA SER A 130 -1.38 -5.41 -28.09
C SER A 130 -0.39 -5.19 -29.24
N GLN A 131 -0.87 -4.54 -30.31
CA GLN A 131 -0.06 -4.16 -31.47
C GLN A 131 0.69 -2.82 -31.28
N SER A 132 0.54 -2.16 -30.18
CA SER A 132 1.13 -0.84 -29.90
C SER A 132 1.79 -0.79 -28.52
N ALA A 133 2.69 0.19 -28.34
CA ALA A 133 3.29 0.47 -27.04
C ALA A 133 2.21 0.80 -26.01
N LEU A 134 2.21 0.07 -24.90
CA LEU A 134 1.24 0.20 -23.83
C LEU A 134 1.85 0.88 -22.60
N PRO A 135 1.14 1.81 -21.95
CA PRO A 135 1.57 2.33 -20.66
C PRO A 135 1.45 1.23 -19.59
N LEU A 136 2.59 0.80 -19.05
CA LEU A 136 2.67 -0.33 -18.12
C LEU A 136 2.03 -0.01 -16.76
N ALA A 137 2.32 1.16 -16.18
CA ALA A 137 1.90 1.49 -14.82
C ALA A 137 0.37 1.44 -14.59
N PRO A 138 -0.50 1.95 -15.48
CA PRO A 138 -1.95 1.79 -15.32
C PRO A 138 -2.40 0.32 -15.34
N ARG A 139 -1.73 -0.54 -16.10
CA ARG A 139 -2.03 -1.98 -16.16
C ARG A 139 -1.62 -2.68 -14.88
N MET A 140 -0.44 -2.36 -14.37
CA MET A 140 0.01 -2.91 -13.08
C MET A 140 -0.90 -2.48 -11.93
N ARG A 141 -1.41 -1.24 -11.96
CA ARG A 141 -2.42 -0.78 -10.98
C ARG A 141 -3.71 -1.59 -11.06
N ARG A 142 -4.25 -1.77 -12.28
CA ARG A 142 -5.46 -2.57 -12.46
C ARG A 142 -5.26 -4.03 -12.08
N PHE A 143 -4.12 -4.60 -12.41
CA PHE A 143 -3.74 -5.96 -12.01
C PHE A 143 -3.64 -6.08 -10.49
N ALA A 144 -2.89 -5.20 -9.81
CA ALA A 144 -2.74 -5.21 -8.36
C ALA A 144 -4.09 -5.08 -7.64
N PHE A 145 -4.97 -4.19 -8.11
CA PHE A 145 -6.33 -4.08 -7.61
C PHE A 145 -7.12 -5.38 -7.82
N SER A 146 -7.05 -5.97 -9.01
CA SER A 146 -7.75 -7.22 -9.34
C SER A 146 -7.30 -8.38 -8.46
N VAL A 147 -6.01 -8.46 -8.12
CA VAL A 147 -5.52 -9.48 -7.18
C VAL A 147 -6.23 -9.36 -5.83
N ILE A 148 -6.31 -8.17 -5.24
CA ILE A 148 -7.00 -8.01 -3.94
C ILE A 148 -8.51 -8.26 -4.10
N ALA A 149 -9.13 -7.70 -5.13
CA ALA A 149 -10.57 -7.79 -5.33
C ALA A 149 -11.05 -9.23 -5.59
N ASN A 150 -10.37 -9.97 -6.44
CA ASN A 150 -10.75 -11.36 -6.72
C ASN A 150 -10.32 -12.29 -5.58
N VAL A 151 -9.07 -12.20 -5.15
CA VAL A 151 -8.44 -13.17 -4.26
C VAL A 151 -8.86 -13.00 -2.81
N VAL A 152 -8.95 -11.76 -2.33
CA VAL A 152 -9.34 -11.49 -0.94
C VAL A 152 -10.85 -11.29 -0.81
N LEU A 153 -11.44 -10.46 -1.69
CA LEU A 153 -12.88 -10.15 -1.62
C LEU A 153 -13.75 -11.18 -2.33
N GLY A 154 -13.19 -11.99 -3.23
CA GLY A 154 -13.93 -12.99 -4.02
C GLY A 154 -14.91 -12.37 -5.02
N LEU A 155 -14.62 -11.16 -5.51
CA LEU A 155 -15.48 -10.44 -6.45
C LEU A 155 -15.38 -11.02 -7.87
N ASP A 156 -16.50 -10.99 -8.61
CA ASP A 156 -16.51 -11.19 -10.05
C ASP A 156 -16.07 -9.94 -10.83
N ASN A 157 -16.03 -10.04 -12.15
CA ASN A 157 -15.51 -8.96 -12.99
C ASN A 157 -16.41 -7.72 -12.99
N GLN A 158 -17.72 -7.86 -12.92
CA GLN A 158 -18.65 -6.72 -12.95
C GLN A 158 -18.57 -5.91 -11.66
N ASP A 159 -18.68 -6.57 -10.50
CA ASP A 159 -18.59 -5.93 -9.19
C ASP A 159 -17.22 -5.27 -8.98
N LYS A 160 -16.16 -5.90 -9.50
CA LYS A 160 -14.80 -5.37 -9.46
C LYS A 160 -14.65 -4.05 -10.22
N ASP A 161 -15.22 -3.92 -11.41
CA ASP A 161 -15.08 -2.71 -12.23
C ASP A 161 -15.78 -1.50 -11.60
N GLU A 162 -16.94 -1.72 -11.02
CA GLU A 162 -17.66 -0.67 -10.31
C GLU A 162 -16.94 -0.25 -9.01
N LEU A 163 -16.37 -1.22 -8.29
CA LEU A 163 -15.56 -0.94 -7.09
C LEU A 163 -14.30 -0.16 -7.47
N PHE A 164 -13.65 -0.53 -8.58
CA PHE A 164 -12.43 0.12 -9.06
C PHE A 164 -12.66 1.60 -9.42
N ALA A 165 -13.75 1.94 -10.06
CA ALA A 165 -14.06 3.32 -10.42
C ALA A 165 -14.17 4.24 -9.18
N ASP A 166 -14.90 3.80 -8.15
CA ASP A 166 -14.99 4.53 -6.88
C ASP A 166 -13.65 4.56 -6.14
N PHE A 167 -12.89 3.46 -6.21
CA PHE A 167 -11.58 3.35 -5.58
C PHE A 167 -10.56 4.34 -6.18
N GLU A 168 -10.54 4.52 -7.50
CA GLU A 168 -9.67 5.51 -8.14
C GLU A 168 -10.00 6.96 -7.72
N ILE A 169 -11.29 7.29 -7.60
CA ILE A 169 -11.72 8.61 -7.12
C ILE A 169 -11.23 8.83 -5.69
N TRP A 170 -11.36 7.81 -4.85
CA TRP A 170 -10.98 7.87 -3.45
C TRP A 170 -9.46 7.97 -3.26
N THR A 171 -8.66 7.15 -3.96
CA THR A 171 -7.19 7.14 -3.81
C THR A 171 -6.54 8.44 -4.25
N LYS A 172 -7.02 9.06 -5.34
CA LYS A 172 -6.49 10.33 -5.86
C LYS A 172 -6.55 11.48 -4.85
N ALA A 173 -7.41 11.41 -3.85
CA ALA A 173 -7.58 12.46 -2.85
C ALA A 173 -6.93 12.16 -1.49
N LEU A 174 -6.29 11.01 -1.30
CA LEU A 174 -5.71 10.62 -0.01
C LEU A 174 -4.71 11.66 0.52
N PHE A 175 -3.87 12.19 -0.35
CA PHE A 175 -2.88 13.21 0.00
C PHE A 175 -3.32 14.63 -0.42
N SER A 176 -4.62 14.85 -0.66
CA SER A 176 -5.16 16.17 -0.97
C SER A 176 -5.37 17.00 0.29
N ILE A 177 -5.60 18.32 0.10
CA ILE A 177 -6.02 19.19 1.19
C ILE A 177 -7.44 18.79 1.62
N SER A 178 -7.64 18.52 2.92
CA SER A 178 -8.92 18.05 3.49
C SER A 178 -9.97 19.16 3.59
N ILE A 179 -10.33 19.78 2.46
CA ILE A 179 -11.34 20.84 2.37
C ILE A 179 -12.62 20.25 1.78
N SER A 180 -13.70 20.23 2.57
CA SER A 180 -15.00 19.69 2.18
C SER A 180 -15.90 20.74 1.50
N ILE A 181 -15.38 21.42 0.48
CA ILE A 181 -16.21 22.28 -0.37
C ILE A 181 -16.91 21.39 -1.39
N PRO A 182 -18.19 21.63 -1.73
CA PRO A 182 -18.90 20.91 -2.78
C PRO A 182 -18.06 20.81 -4.07
N ALA A 183 -18.00 19.63 -4.67
CA ALA A 183 -17.21 19.31 -5.86
C ALA A 183 -15.67 19.31 -5.69
N SER A 184 -15.13 19.59 -4.50
CA SER A 184 -13.69 19.44 -4.26
C SER A 184 -13.25 17.97 -4.41
N PRO A 185 -11.96 17.71 -4.73
CA PRO A 185 -11.44 16.35 -4.81
C PRO A 185 -11.67 15.56 -3.51
N PHE A 186 -11.48 16.20 -2.35
CA PHE A 186 -11.71 15.58 -1.05
C PHE A 186 -13.19 15.24 -0.81
N ALA A 187 -14.12 16.14 -1.14
CA ALA A 187 -15.55 15.87 -1.00
C ALA A 187 -16.03 14.72 -1.91
N LYS A 188 -15.53 14.67 -3.15
CA LYS A 188 -15.79 13.55 -4.07
C LYS A 188 -15.25 12.22 -3.52
N ALA A 189 -14.06 12.25 -2.95
CA ALA A 189 -13.46 11.06 -2.35
C ALA A 189 -14.21 10.58 -1.10
N MET A 190 -14.75 11.48 -0.28
CA MET A 190 -15.59 11.11 0.86
C MET A 190 -16.90 10.43 0.41
N GLN A 191 -17.49 10.90 -0.70
CA GLN A 191 -18.66 10.24 -1.29
C GLN A 191 -18.28 8.86 -1.87
N ALA A 192 -17.16 8.77 -2.59
CA ALA A 192 -16.65 7.50 -3.10
C ALA A 192 -16.36 6.52 -1.95
N ARG A 193 -15.74 6.99 -0.85
CA ARG A 193 -15.55 6.20 0.37
C ARG A 193 -16.86 5.60 0.89
N SER A 194 -17.91 6.42 0.97
CA SER A 194 -19.21 5.94 1.45
C SER A 194 -19.75 4.80 0.57
N ARG A 195 -19.66 4.95 -0.76
CA ARG A 195 -20.08 3.90 -1.70
C ARG A 195 -19.21 2.65 -1.58
N LEU A 196 -17.89 2.81 -1.50
CA LEU A 196 -16.94 1.72 -1.28
C LEU A 196 -17.28 0.91 -0.02
N LEU A 197 -17.45 1.57 1.11
CA LEU A 197 -17.80 0.91 2.37
C LEU A 197 -19.15 0.19 2.30
N THR A 198 -20.15 0.79 1.63
CA THR A 198 -21.45 0.14 1.42
C THR A 198 -21.29 -1.14 0.61
N ARG A 199 -20.53 -1.11 -0.50
CA ARG A 199 -20.25 -2.30 -1.32
C ARG A 199 -19.46 -3.36 -0.55
N LEU A 200 -18.41 -2.96 0.17
CA LEU A 200 -17.61 -3.89 0.97
C LEU A 200 -18.44 -4.57 2.05
N LYS A 201 -19.38 -3.86 2.68
CA LYS A 201 -20.33 -4.49 3.62
C LYS A 201 -21.29 -5.47 2.94
N LEU A 202 -21.79 -5.13 1.75
CA LEU A 202 -22.61 -6.08 0.99
C LEU A 202 -21.84 -7.35 0.63
N VAL A 203 -20.58 -7.21 0.24
CA VAL A 203 -19.69 -8.36 -0.01
C VAL A 203 -19.51 -9.19 1.27
N LEU A 204 -19.29 -8.56 2.42
CA LEU A 204 -19.19 -9.26 3.70
C LEU A 204 -20.50 -10.03 4.05
N VAL A 205 -21.66 -9.42 3.84
CA VAL A 205 -22.96 -10.06 4.15
C VAL A 205 -23.29 -11.19 3.17
N ASN A 206 -23.09 -10.96 1.88
CA ASN A 206 -23.49 -11.89 0.81
C ASN A 206 -22.48 -13.01 0.56
N HIS A 207 -21.30 -12.95 1.19
CA HIS A 207 -20.23 -13.92 0.95
C HIS A 207 -20.59 -15.27 1.59
N THR A 208 -21.12 -16.16 0.77
CA THR A 208 -21.44 -17.54 1.14
C THR A 208 -20.44 -18.55 0.57
N SER A 209 -19.50 -18.08 -0.27
CA SER A 209 -18.62 -18.97 -1.01
C SER A 209 -17.26 -19.16 -0.31
N LEU A 210 -16.64 -20.31 -0.58
CA LEU A 210 -15.26 -20.64 -0.22
C LEU A 210 -14.22 -19.86 -1.04
N ARG A 211 -14.66 -18.96 -1.94
CA ARG A 211 -13.76 -18.08 -2.68
C ARG A 211 -13.35 -16.89 -1.82
N GLY A 212 -12.13 -16.42 -2.03
CA GLY A 212 -11.57 -15.30 -1.28
C GLY A 212 -11.07 -15.68 0.11
N GLY A 213 -10.75 -14.66 0.91
CA GLY A 213 -10.19 -14.80 2.26
C GLY A 213 -11.11 -14.27 3.36
N LEU A 214 -12.33 -13.84 3.05
CA LEU A 214 -13.21 -13.19 4.02
C LEU A 214 -13.62 -14.08 5.20
N ASP A 215 -13.68 -15.39 4.98
CA ASP A 215 -13.89 -16.39 6.03
C ASP A 215 -12.80 -16.37 7.11
N LEU A 216 -11.58 -15.99 6.75
CA LEU A 216 -10.43 -15.96 7.67
C LEU A 216 -10.51 -14.81 8.69
N ILE A 217 -11.25 -13.75 8.38
CA ILE A 217 -11.31 -12.55 9.23
C ILE A 217 -12.63 -12.37 9.97
N ARG A 218 -13.68 -13.09 9.61
CA ARG A 218 -15.04 -12.94 10.19
C ARG A 218 -15.12 -13.22 11.68
N GLY A 219 -14.28 -14.08 12.21
CA GLY A 219 -14.20 -14.38 13.64
C GLY A 219 -13.24 -13.49 14.42
N GLY A 220 -12.68 -12.47 13.78
CA GLY A 220 -11.69 -11.60 14.37
C GLY A 220 -12.24 -10.79 15.55
N VAL A 221 -11.40 -10.59 16.57
CA VAL A 221 -11.75 -9.82 17.76
C VAL A 221 -10.83 -8.61 17.93
N ASP A 222 -11.35 -7.58 18.59
CA ASP A 222 -10.59 -6.40 18.97
C ASP A 222 -9.72 -6.62 20.23
N GLU A 223 -9.13 -5.55 20.74
CA GLU A 223 -8.29 -5.54 21.94
C GLU A 223 -9.02 -5.90 23.24
N ALA A 224 -10.35 -5.77 23.25
CA ALA A 224 -11.22 -6.17 24.37
C ALA A 224 -11.79 -7.58 24.22
N GLY A 225 -11.46 -8.29 23.14
CA GLY A 225 -12.00 -9.62 22.83
C GLY A 225 -13.41 -9.55 22.22
N ILE A 226 -13.89 -8.38 21.81
CA ILE A 226 -15.19 -8.19 21.17
C ILE A 226 -15.04 -8.45 19.67
N GLN A 227 -15.96 -9.24 19.10
CA GLN A 227 -15.94 -9.54 17.66
C GLN A 227 -16.06 -8.26 16.83
N LEU A 228 -15.22 -8.14 15.81
CA LEU A 228 -15.26 -7.03 14.86
C LEU A 228 -16.56 -7.09 14.05
N ASN A 229 -17.25 -5.97 13.97
CA ASN A 229 -18.46 -5.86 13.16
C ASN A 229 -18.12 -5.55 11.69
N ASP A 230 -19.13 -5.57 10.82
CA ASP A 230 -18.97 -5.34 9.38
C ASP A 230 -18.39 -3.94 9.06
N ASP A 231 -18.62 -2.93 9.89
CA ASP A 231 -18.02 -1.61 9.74
C ASP A 231 -16.50 -1.65 10.00
N ASP A 232 -16.09 -2.37 11.04
CA ASP A 232 -14.67 -2.58 11.33
C ASP A 232 -13.99 -3.34 10.19
N LEU A 233 -14.59 -4.45 9.75
CA LEU A 233 -14.05 -5.28 8.68
C LEU A 233 -13.99 -4.53 7.35
N ALA A 234 -15.03 -3.78 6.98
CA ALA A 234 -15.06 -3.01 5.74
C ALA A 234 -13.94 -1.95 5.68
N GLU A 235 -13.62 -1.28 6.79
CA GLU A 235 -12.49 -0.34 6.83
C GLU A 235 -11.12 -1.06 6.74
N GLN A 236 -10.98 -2.29 7.26
CA GLN A 236 -9.77 -3.09 7.04
C GLN A 236 -9.65 -3.52 5.57
N LEU A 237 -10.74 -3.94 4.92
CA LEU A 237 -10.74 -4.31 3.51
C LEU A 237 -10.41 -3.11 2.60
N LEU A 238 -10.94 -1.93 2.91
CA LEU A 238 -10.60 -0.71 2.19
C LEU A 238 -9.11 -0.36 2.34
N LEU A 239 -8.55 -0.54 3.54
CA LEU A 239 -7.12 -0.37 3.77
C LEU A 239 -6.29 -1.38 2.96
N LEU A 240 -6.71 -2.64 2.89
CA LEU A 240 -6.01 -3.67 2.11
C LEU A 240 -5.98 -3.34 0.61
N LEU A 241 -7.11 -2.91 0.05
CA LEU A 241 -7.18 -2.43 -1.32
C LEU A 241 -6.16 -1.30 -1.56
N PHE A 242 -6.09 -0.34 -0.65
CA PHE A 242 -5.14 0.78 -0.74
C PHE A 242 -3.69 0.31 -0.64
N ALA A 243 -3.37 -0.48 0.38
CA ALA A 243 -2.00 -0.89 0.65
C ALA A 243 -1.41 -1.77 -0.46
N GLY A 244 -2.20 -2.66 -1.04
CA GLY A 244 -1.76 -3.56 -2.10
C GLY A 244 -1.82 -2.98 -3.52
N TYR A 245 -2.49 -1.84 -3.71
CA TYR A 245 -2.69 -1.25 -5.03
C TYR A 245 -1.44 -0.55 -5.58
N GLU A 246 -1.04 0.58 -4.99
CA GLU A 246 0.01 1.42 -5.54
C GLU A 246 1.42 0.83 -5.28
N THR A 247 1.63 0.21 -4.13
CA THR A 247 2.93 -0.39 -3.78
C THR A 247 3.27 -1.54 -4.72
N THR A 248 2.36 -2.49 -4.89
CA THR A 248 2.56 -3.62 -5.80
C THR A 248 2.69 -3.17 -7.26
N ALA A 249 1.84 -2.24 -7.70
CA ALA A 249 1.91 -1.72 -9.07
C ALA A 249 3.23 -0.98 -9.35
N SER A 250 3.72 -0.20 -8.39
CA SER A 250 5.00 0.50 -8.50
C SER A 250 6.17 -0.47 -8.54
N SER A 251 6.22 -1.44 -7.62
CA SER A 251 7.27 -2.46 -7.61
C SER A 251 7.32 -3.24 -8.92
N LEU A 252 6.18 -3.71 -9.42
CA LEU A 252 6.11 -4.40 -10.71
C LEU A 252 6.56 -3.50 -11.87
N SER A 253 6.14 -2.23 -11.89
CA SER A 253 6.55 -1.30 -12.94
C SER A 253 8.06 -1.00 -12.90
N CYS A 254 8.64 -0.86 -11.70
CA CYS A 254 10.07 -0.70 -11.52
C CYS A 254 10.84 -1.95 -11.94
N LEU A 255 10.36 -3.14 -11.56
CA LEU A 255 10.94 -4.42 -11.95
C LEU A 255 11.00 -4.56 -13.47
N PHE A 256 9.89 -4.37 -14.17
CA PHE A 256 9.88 -4.42 -15.64
C PHE A 256 10.81 -3.40 -16.26
N ARG A 257 10.83 -2.16 -15.75
CA ARG A 257 11.76 -1.14 -16.22
C ARG A 257 13.21 -1.57 -16.01
N ALA A 258 13.54 -2.08 -14.82
CA ALA A 258 14.89 -2.54 -14.51
C ALA A 258 15.36 -3.67 -15.45
N LEU A 259 14.50 -4.66 -15.69
CA LEU A 259 14.79 -5.77 -16.60
C LEU A 259 14.96 -5.31 -18.06
N LEU A 260 14.10 -4.40 -18.53
CA LEU A 260 14.18 -3.87 -19.90
C LEU A 260 15.42 -2.98 -20.13
N THR A 261 15.95 -2.35 -19.09
CA THR A 261 17.14 -1.49 -19.16
C THR A 261 18.45 -2.21 -18.84
N ASN A 262 18.40 -3.45 -18.34
CA ASN A 262 19.57 -4.26 -17.96
C ASN A 262 19.53 -5.65 -18.62
N PRO A 263 19.91 -5.79 -19.89
CA PRO A 263 19.83 -7.06 -20.61
C PRO A 263 20.58 -8.20 -19.92
N THR A 264 21.73 -7.91 -19.30
CA THR A 264 22.53 -8.93 -18.59
C THR A 264 21.75 -9.54 -17.41
N VAL A 265 21.02 -8.72 -16.64
CA VAL A 265 20.19 -9.20 -15.51
C VAL A 265 18.98 -9.97 -16.06
N HIS A 266 18.37 -9.47 -17.12
CA HIS A 266 17.26 -10.13 -17.80
C HIS A 266 17.67 -11.55 -18.27
N ASP A 267 18.79 -11.70 -19.00
CA ASP A 267 19.25 -12.99 -19.49
C ASP A 267 19.67 -13.94 -18.36
N TRP A 268 20.28 -13.39 -17.30
CA TRP A 268 20.62 -14.13 -16.10
C TRP A 268 19.37 -14.71 -15.40
N LEU A 269 18.29 -13.93 -15.32
CA LEU A 269 17.00 -14.37 -14.76
C LEU A 269 16.32 -15.40 -15.66
N LEU A 270 16.27 -15.19 -16.98
CA LEU A 270 15.69 -16.14 -17.92
C LEU A 270 16.37 -17.51 -17.83
N SER A 271 17.70 -17.55 -17.67
CA SER A 271 18.43 -18.82 -17.54
C SER A 271 18.04 -19.65 -16.30
N GLU A 272 17.47 -19.04 -15.26
CA GLU A 272 16.88 -19.76 -14.12
C GLU A 272 15.48 -20.30 -14.46
N LEU A 273 14.67 -19.50 -15.16
CA LEU A 273 13.30 -19.87 -15.51
C LEU A 273 13.25 -20.98 -16.58
N ASP A 274 14.20 -20.99 -17.51
CA ASP A 274 14.31 -22.01 -18.55
C ASP A 274 14.83 -23.36 -18.05
N HIS A 275 15.55 -23.34 -16.92
CA HIS A 275 16.11 -24.54 -16.30
C HIS A 275 15.69 -24.63 -14.82
N PRO A 276 14.38 -24.85 -14.53
CA PRO A 276 13.95 -25.07 -13.16
C PRO A 276 14.69 -26.30 -12.61
N SER A 277 15.40 -26.13 -11.49
CA SER A 277 16.14 -27.22 -10.87
C SER A 277 15.22 -28.42 -10.67
N SER A 278 15.58 -29.58 -11.22
CA SER A 278 14.77 -30.81 -11.23
C SER A 278 14.53 -31.39 -9.81
N GLU A 279 15.12 -30.79 -8.80
CA GLU A 279 15.02 -31.17 -7.39
C GLU A 279 14.11 -30.26 -6.56
N ALA A 280 13.46 -29.25 -7.18
CA ALA A 280 12.58 -28.36 -6.43
C ALA A 280 11.29 -29.09 -6.03
N PRO A 281 11.04 -29.32 -4.73
CA PRO A 281 9.72 -29.71 -4.25
C PRO A 281 8.70 -28.61 -4.58
N ALA A 282 7.42 -28.88 -4.38
CA ALA A 282 6.28 -28.03 -4.76
C ALA A 282 6.32 -26.55 -4.32
N ASP A 283 7.30 -26.12 -3.55
CA ASP A 283 7.68 -24.73 -3.28
C ASP A 283 8.79 -24.35 -4.28
N LEU A 284 8.39 -23.91 -5.48
CA LEU A 284 9.31 -23.39 -6.49
C LEU A 284 10.10 -22.21 -5.89
N SER A 285 11.35 -22.46 -5.51
CA SER A 285 12.30 -21.42 -5.13
C SER A 285 13.03 -20.96 -6.37
N TYR A 286 12.95 -19.69 -6.68
CA TYR A 286 13.70 -19.02 -7.74
C TYR A 286 14.65 -17.98 -7.10
N PRO A 287 15.83 -18.39 -6.63
CA PRO A 287 16.75 -17.50 -5.89
C PRO A 287 17.13 -16.23 -6.65
N ARG A 288 17.27 -16.32 -7.97
CA ARG A 288 17.59 -15.16 -8.81
C ARG A 288 16.40 -14.22 -8.94
N LEU A 289 15.19 -14.77 -9.07
CA LEU A 289 13.97 -13.99 -9.09
C LEU A 289 13.77 -13.30 -7.73
N ASP A 290 13.95 -14.01 -6.63
CA ASP A 290 13.85 -13.44 -5.28
C ASP A 290 14.86 -12.32 -5.07
N ALA A 291 16.14 -12.52 -5.47
CA ALA A 291 17.15 -11.48 -5.42
C ALA A 291 16.78 -10.26 -6.28
N THR A 292 16.27 -10.49 -7.50
CA THR A 292 15.86 -9.40 -8.40
C THR A 292 14.70 -8.60 -7.83
N VAL A 293 13.75 -9.25 -7.16
CA VAL A 293 12.61 -8.57 -6.50
C VAL A 293 13.06 -7.76 -5.29
N LEU A 294 14.06 -8.22 -4.55
CA LEU A 294 14.61 -7.49 -3.38
C LEU A 294 15.41 -6.24 -3.76
N GLU A 295 16.00 -6.19 -4.98
CA GLU A 295 16.79 -5.05 -5.46
C GLU A 295 15.93 -3.95 -6.12
N VAL A 296 14.64 -4.14 -6.29
CA VAL A 296 13.70 -3.20 -6.92
C VAL A 296 12.86 -2.46 -5.88
#